data_a314b4167407aed1b4045e789e34d8a0
#
_entry.id   a314b4167407aed1b4045e789e34d8a0
#
_cell.length_a   1.000
_cell.length_b   1.000
_cell.length_c   1.000
_cell.angle_alpha   90.00
_cell.angle_beta   90.00
_cell.angle_gamma   90.00
#
_symmetry.space_group_name_H-M   'P 1'
#
loop_
_entity.id
_entity.type
_entity.pdbx_description
1 polymer ?
#
loop_
_entity_poly.entity_id
_entity_poly.type
_entity_poly.pdbx_seq_one_letter_code
_entity_poly.pdbx_strand_id
1 'polypeptide(L)'
;MIEHLLTPLISQKFLLDERYRNGHLRVINALSDTVILGIHIPRLKKLAKELSQKEDAIQMIASFEREFKEGKLCFEEKLVWGLLINGIKASEQQKLAFLSAFVPAMDNWAVCDTICCNIKWIKDKNALWKYLQPFFDSDKEFELRFAIVMSMIYFLDTDSFPNIARRLDSLDLSRIHSEYVSPKEAMICGRTTGVAKGERPYYVRMAIAWLLATALAKNPDQTRKYVNECKLPEDVVRLYKRKARESFKTRDVNPL
;
A
#
# COMPACT_ATOMS: atom_id res chain seq x y z
N MET A 1 -7.56 -5.88 20.99
CA MET A 1 -6.40 -6.56 21.66
C MET A 1 -5.39 -5.59 22.24
N ILE A 2 -4.87 -4.64 21.47
CA ILE A 2 -3.85 -3.66 21.91
C ILE A 2 -4.43 -2.26 22.19
N GLU A 3 -5.71 -2.11 22.33
CA GLU A 3 -6.39 -0.81 22.55
C GLU A 3 -5.80 -0.04 23.73
N HIS A 4 -5.51 -0.72 24.83
CA HIS A 4 -4.87 -0.11 26.02
C HIS A 4 -3.47 0.46 25.74
N LEU A 5 -2.76 -0.05 24.71
CA LEU A 5 -1.46 0.47 24.27
C LEU A 5 -1.62 1.62 23.24
N LEU A 6 -2.71 1.62 22.48
CA LEU A 6 -2.98 2.65 21.48
C LEU A 6 -3.59 3.91 22.09
N THR A 7 -4.50 3.77 23.05
CA THR A 7 -5.22 4.90 23.68
C THR A 7 -4.27 6.01 24.18
N PRO A 8 -3.17 5.73 24.87
CA PRO A 8 -2.23 6.79 25.32
C PRO A 8 -1.46 7.46 24.16
N LEU A 9 -1.48 6.87 22.97
CA LEU A 9 -0.77 7.39 21.79
C LEU A 9 -1.65 8.30 20.91
N ILE A 10 -2.95 8.37 21.18
CA ILE A 10 -3.88 9.19 20.41
C ILE A 10 -3.46 10.66 20.49
N SER A 11 -3.47 11.35 19.36
CA SER A 11 -3.13 12.77 19.33
C SER A 11 -4.24 13.61 19.95
N GLN A 12 -3.92 14.42 20.98
CA GLN A 12 -4.87 15.38 21.54
C GLN A 12 -5.40 16.33 20.46
N LYS A 13 -4.56 16.73 19.50
CA LYS A 13 -4.99 17.57 18.40
C LYS A 13 -6.03 16.87 17.52
N PHE A 14 -5.91 15.56 17.31
CA PHE A 14 -6.92 14.78 16.58
C PHE A 14 -8.27 14.74 17.34
N LEU A 15 -8.23 14.64 18.66
CA LEU A 15 -9.44 14.61 19.50
C LEU A 15 -10.15 15.97 19.57
N LEU A 16 -9.40 17.05 19.74
CA LEU A 16 -9.93 18.36 20.10
C LEU A 16 -10.10 19.32 18.91
N ASP A 17 -9.34 19.13 17.81
CA ASP A 17 -9.38 20.01 16.63
C ASP A 17 -10.10 19.29 15.48
N GLU A 18 -11.35 19.65 15.27
CA GLU A 18 -12.18 19.06 14.20
C GLU A 18 -11.60 19.33 12.80
N ARG A 19 -11.07 20.53 12.56
CA ARG A 19 -10.47 20.89 11.26
C ARG A 19 -9.25 20.01 10.97
N TYR A 20 -8.42 19.80 11.98
CA TYR A 20 -7.24 18.92 11.87
C TYR A 20 -7.68 17.48 11.62
N ARG A 21 -8.65 16.98 12.40
CA ARG A 21 -9.19 15.62 12.25
C ARG A 21 -9.76 15.39 10.84
N ASN A 22 -10.60 16.31 10.36
CA ASN A 22 -11.18 16.21 9.02
C ASN A 22 -10.12 16.28 7.92
N GLY A 23 -9.09 17.10 8.08
CA GLY A 23 -7.93 17.14 7.19
C GLY A 23 -7.18 15.81 7.15
N HIS A 24 -6.94 15.22 8.31
CA HIS A 24 -6.26 13.93 8.45
C HIS A 24 -7.05 12.79 7.79
N LEU A 25 -8.36 12.68 8.08
CA LEU A 25 -9.25 11.69 7.47
C LEU A 25 -9.31 11.83 5.95
N ARG A 26 -9.36 13.06 5.44
CA ARG A 26 -9.33 13.33 3.98
C ARG A 26 -8.04 12.87 3.31
N VAL A 27 -6.91 13.02 3.98
CA VAL A 27 -5.61 12.57 3.45
C VAL A 27 -5.54 11.04 3.42
N ILE A 28 -5.92 10.38 4.50
CA ILE A 28 -5.96 8.90 4.57
C ILE A 28 -6.97 8.38 3.55
N ASN A 29 -8.12 9.01 3.41
CA ASN A 29 -9.21 8.59 2.52
C ASN A 29 -9.59 7.11 2.71
N ALA A 30 -9.71 6.67 3.97
CA ALA A 30 -10.13 5.31 4.29
C ALA A 30 -11.59 5.06 3.90
N LEU A 31 -11.99 3.81 3.89
CA LEU A 31 -13.40 3.42 3.75
C LEU A 31 -14.23 4.00 4.90
N SER A 32 -15.50 4.24 4.67
CA SER A 32 -16.37 4.98 5.61
C SER A 32 -16.62 4.29 6.95
N ASP A 33 -16.47 2.97 7.00
CA ASP A 33 -16.63 2.11 8.17
C ASP A 33 -15.32 1.89 8.94
N THR A 34 -14.19 2.37 8.40
CA THR A 34 -12.89 2.23 9.03
C THR A 34 -12.74 3.15 10.24
N VAL A 35 -12.56 2.58 11.42
CA VAL A 35 -12.23 3.34 12.63
C VAL A 35 -10.78 3.83 12.56
N ILE A 36 -10.56 5.14 12.77
CA ILE A 36 -9.25 5.78 12.80
C ILE A 36 -9.08 6.51 14.11
N LEU A 37 -8.00 6.21 14.83
CA LEU A 37 -7.67 6.79 16.15
C LEU A 37 -6.85 8.08 16.05
N GLY A 38 -6.21 8.34 14.91
CA GLY A 38 -5.40 9.53 14.67
C GLY A 38 -4.01 9.49 15.31
N ILE A 39 -3.42 8.31 15.39
CA ILE A 39 -2.06 8.12 15.92
C ILE A 39 -1.04 8.30 14.80
N HIS A 40 0.00 9.10 15.05
CA HIS A 40 1.07 9.33 14.08
C HIS A 40 1.91 8.07 13.83
N ILE A 41 2.21 7.80 12.56
CA ILE A 41 3.00 6.63 12.10
C ILE A 41 4.30 6.41 12.90
N PRO A 42 5.11 7.43 13.25
CA PRO A 42 6.33 7.21 14.05
C PRO A 42 6.06 6.58 15.42
N ARG A 43 4.92 6.90 16.07
CA ARG A 43 4.53 6.30 17.35
C ARG A 43 4.15 4.83 17.17
N LEU A 44 3.42 4.50 16.10
CA LEU A 44 3.05 3.12 15.77
C LEU A 44 4.29 2.28 15.43
N LYS A 45 5.26 2.85 14.69
CA LYS A 45 6.55 2.19 14.42
C LYS A 45 7.33 1.89 15.71
N LYS A 46 7.36 2.84 16.65
CA LYS A 46 8.00 2.63 17.96
C LYS A 46 7.30 1.50 18.73
N LEU A 47 5.98 1.55 18.85
CA LEU A 47 5.18 0.52 19.51
C LEU A 47 5.41 -0.86 18.88
N ALA A 48 5.29 -0.98 17.56
CA ALA A 48 5.50 -2.25 16.86
C ALA A 48 6.92 -2.80 17.06
N LYS A 49 7.93 -1.93 17.10
CA LYS A 49 9.31 -2.32 17.43
C LYS A 49 9.43 -2.88 18.85
N GLU A 50 8.80 -2.24 19.83
CA GLU A 50 8.78 -2.71 21.23
C GLU A 50 8.07 -4.06 21.33
N LEU A 51 6.90 -4.21 20.70
CA LEU A 51 6.15 -5.45 20.66
C LEU A 51 6.92 -6.59 19.95
N SER A 52 7.68 -6.29 18.91
CA SER A 52 8.47 -7.30 18.17
C SER A 52 9.61 -7.94 18.97
N GLN A 53 9.99 -7.34 20.09
CA GLN A 53 11.03 -7.87 21.00
C GLN A 53 10.46 -8.76 22.12
N LYS A 54 9.12 -8.83 22.25
CA LYS A 54 8.47 -9.66 23.25
C LYS A 54 8.46 -11.13 22.84
N GLU A 55 8.46 -12.03 23.83
CA GLU A 55 8.43 -13.47 23.61
C GLU A 55 7.13 -13.94 22.93
N ASP A 56 6.01 -13.24 23.19
CA ASP A 56 4.69 -13.52 22.64
C ASP A 56 4.38 -12.80 21.31
N ALA A 57 5.39 -12.20 20.67
CA ALA A 57 5.20 -11.43 19.41
C ALA A 57 4.53 -12.24 18.28
N ILE A 58 4.85 -13.54 18.16
CA ILE A 58 4.23 -14.42 17.17
C ILE A 58 2.76 -14.70 17.53
N GLN A 59 2.45 -14.89 18.82
CA GLN A 59 1.08 -15.07 19.31
C GLN A 59 0.24 -13.80 19.06
N MET A 60 0.85 -12.62 19.19
CA MET A 60 0.18 -11.36 18.84
C MET A 60 -0.18 -11.31 17.36
N ILE A 61 0.69 -11.77 16.44
CA ILE A 61 0.38 -11.84 15.00
C ILE A 61 -0.84 -12.73 14.76
N ALA A 62 -0.89 -13.90 15.37
CA ALA A 62 -2.04 -14.82 15.26
C ALA A 62 -3.34 -14.20 15.84
N SER A 63 -3.21 -13.39 16.89
CA SER A 63 -4.36 -12.68 17.47
C SER A 63 -4.88 -11.58 16.54
N PHE A 64 -4.00 -10.81 15.89
CA PHE A 64 -4.41 -9.83 14.87
C PHE A 64 -5.13 -10.50 13.69
N GLU A 65 -4.62 -11.64 13.22
CA GLU A 65 -5.27 -12.40 12.13
C GLU A 65 -6.69 -12.83 12.53
N ARG A 66 -6.88 -13.32 13.75
CA ARG A 66 -8.21 -13.69 14.26
C ARG A 66 -9.14 -12.48 14.35
N GLU A 67 -8.69 -11.37 14.94
CA GLU A 67 -9.48 -10.14 15.07
C GLU A 67 -9.82 -9.53 13.70
N PHE A 68 -8.93 -9.66 12.71
CA PHE A 68 -9.22 -9.27 11.33
C PHE A 68 -10.38 -10.08 10.75
N LYS A 69 -10.37 -11.42 10.91
CA LYS A 69 -11.46 -12.28 10.46
C LYS A 69 -12.80 -11.99 11.14
N GLU A 70 -12.76 -11.41 12.33
CA GLU A 70 -13.94 -10.96 13.08
C GLU A 70 -14.35 -9.51 12.75
N GLY A 71 -13.64 -8.82 11.86
CA GLY A 71 -13.95 -7.45 11.45
C GLY A 71 -13.69 -6.39 12.53
N LYS A 72 -12.79 -6.66 13.51
CA LYS A 72 -12.61 -5.83 14.71
C LYS A 72 -11.43 -4.85 14.63
N LEU A 73 -10.57 -4.94 13.61
CA LEU A 73 -9.35 -4.12 13.55
C LEU A 73 -9.62 -2.70 13.08
N CYS A 74 -9.15 -1.71 13.86
CA CYS A 74 -9.04 -0.33 13.42
C CYS A 74 -7.82 -0.11 12.48
N PHE A 75 -7.75 1.07 11.88
CA PHE A 75 -6.68 1.45 10.95
C PHE A 75 -5.27 1.32 11.57
N GLU A 76 -5.10 1.78 12.81
CA GLU A 76 -3.81 1.75 13.50
C GLU A 76 -3.41 0.33 13.91
N GLU A 77 -4.36 -0.53 14.24
CA GLU A 77 -4.08 -1.93 14.54
C GLU A 77 -3.58 -2.68 13.31
N LYS A 78 -4.15 -2.43 12.11
CA LYS A 78 -3.62 -2.95 10.84
C LYS A 78 -2.18 -2.50 10.60
N LEU A 79 -1.86 -1.23 10.88
CA LEU A 79 -0.49 -0.71 10.78
C LEU A 79 0.46 -1.40 11.77
N VAL A 80 0.05 -1.56 13.03
CA VAL A 80 0.88 -2.25 14.05
C VAL A 80 1.10 -3.70 13.65
N TRP A 81 0.07 -4.41 13.19
CA TRP A 81 0.20 -5.80 12.74
C TRP A 81 1.25 -5.96 11.64
N GLY A 82 1.13 -5.21 10.54
CA GLY A 82 2.11 -5.31 9.44
C GLY A 82 3.53 -4.87 9.86
N LEU A 83 3.66 -3.84 10.70
CA LEU A 83 4.95 -3.40 11.25
C LEU A 83 5.56 -4.43 12.21
N LEU A 84 4.73 -5.15 12.98
CA LEU A 84 5.15 -6.23 13.87
C LEU A 84 5.76 -7.39 13.06
N ILE A 85 5.12 -7.81 11.96
CA ILE A 85 5.65 -8.83 11.03
C ILE A 85 7.05 -8.41 10.54
N ASN A 86 7.25 -7.13 10.23
CA ASN A 86 8.56 -6.65 9.80
C ASN A 86 9.63 -6.71 10.89
N GLY A 87 9.24 -6.52 12.16
CA GLY A 87 10.15 -6.41 13.30
C GLY A 87 10.54 -7.72 13.98
N ILE A 88 9.72 -8.78 13.91
CA ILE A 88 9.96 -10.04 14.62
C ILE A 88 11.23 -10.74 14.15
N LYS A 89 11.83 -11.54 15.04
CA LYS A 89 12.92 -12.47 14.73
C LYS A 89 12.33 -13.77 14.18
N ALA A 90 12.23 -13.88 12.85
CA ALA A 90 11.72 -15.04 12.15
C ALA A 90 12.45 -15.21 10.81
N SER A 91 12.40 -16.40 10.23
CA SER A 91 12.94 -16.65 8.90
C SER A 91 12.17 -15.85 7.84
N GLU A 92 12.79 -15.60 6.69
CA GLU A 92 12.15 -14.95 5.54
C GLU A 92 10.86 -15.69 5.14
N GLN A 93 10.91 -17.00 5.06
CA GLN A 93 9.75 -17.83 4.73
C GLN A 93 8.60 -17.69 5.73
N GLN A 94 8.90 -17.67 7.03
CA GLN A 94 7.87 -17.44 8.07
C GLN A 94 7.26 -16.03 7.95
N LYS A 95 8.07 -15.01 7.71
CA LYS A 95 7.57 -13.64 7.51
C LYS A 95 6.70 -13.53 6.26
N LEU A 96 7.06 -14.21 5.16
CA LEU A 96 6.22 -14.27 3.96
C LEU A 96 4.87 -14.96 4.25
N ALA A 97 4.85 -16.03 5.06
CA ALA A 97 3.61 -16.67 5.47
C ALA A 97 2.71 -15.73 6.29
N PHE A 98 3.28 -15.01 7.28
CA PHE A 98 2.52 -14.00 8.04
C PHE A 98 2.04 -12.85 7.15
N LEU A 99 2.85 -12.45 6.17
CA LEU A 99 2.48 -11.40 5.23
C LEU A 99 1.31 -11.84 4.34
N SER A 100 1.24 -13.13 3.93
CA SER A 100 0.11 -13.69 3.18
C SER A 100 -1.21 -13.60 3.95
N ALA A 101 -1.17 -13.79 5.28
CA ALA A 101 -2.36 -13.62 6.13
C ALA A 101 -2.72 -12.14 6.32
N PHE A 102 -1.75 -11.24 6.27
CA PHE A 102 -1.94 -9.81 6.48
C PHE A 102 -2.39 -9.06 5.21
N VAL A 103 -1.90 -9.42 4.02
CA VAL A 103 -2.19 -8.69 2.77
C VAL A 103 -3.69 -8.48 2.53
N PRO A 104 -4.60 -9.45 2.80
CA PRO A 104 -6.04 -9.22 2.69
C PRO A 104 -6.60 -8.13 3.62
N ALA A 105 -5.89 -7.75 4.68
CA ALA A 105 -6.29 -6.67 5.58
C ALA A 105 -5.89 -5.27 5.07
N MET A 106 -5.12 -5.20 3.99
CA MET A 106 -4.75 -3.95 3.34
C MET A 106 -5.95 -3.41 2.55
N ASP A 107 -6.64 -2.45 3.10
CA ASP A 107 -7.80 -1.78 2.51
C ASP A 107 -7.56 -0.28 2.24
N ASN A 108 -6.32 0.18 2.49
CA ASN A 108 -5.96 1.58 2.37
C ASN A 108 -4.51 1.76 1.90
N TRP A 109 -4.27 2.81 1.10
CA TRP A 109 -2.93 3.13 0.59
C TRP A 109 -1.90 3.37 1.70
N ALA A 110 -2.30 4.02 2.80
CA ALA A 110 -1.37 4.33 3.88
C ALA A 110 -0.93 3.06 4.63
N VAL A 111 -1.82 2.06 4.79
CA VAL A 111 -1.46 0.74 5.33
C VAL A 111 -0.52 0.02 4.36
N CYS A 112 -0.92 -0.16 3.10
CA CYS A 112 -0.14 -0.87 2.09
C CYS A 112 1.28 -0.28 1.96
N ASP A 113 1.38 1.02 1.68
CA ASP A 113 2.66 1.67 1.38
C ASP A 113 3.57 1.73 2.62
N THR A 114 3.00 2.01 3.80
CA THR A 114 3.77 2.01 5.04
C THR A 114 4.41 0.65 5.29
N ILE A 115 3.66 -0.44 5.11
CA ILE A 115 4.19 -1.78 5.38
C ILE A 115 5.21 -2.18 4.32
N CYS A 116 4.90 -2.04 3.03
CA CYS A 116 5.82 -2.36 1.93
C CYS A 116 7.16 -1.62 2.06
N CYS A 117 7.13 -0.30 2.32
CA CYS A 117 8.33 0.51 2.46
C CYS A 117 9.19 0.16 3.70
N ASN A 118 8.63 -0.55 4.68
CA ASN A 118 9.35 -1.02 5.86
C ASN A 118 9.81 -2.49 5.77
N ILE A 119 9.46 -3.22 4.71
CA ILE A 119 10.04 -4.54 4.43
C ILE A 119 11.50 -4.34 4.00
N LYS A 120 12.45 -4.83 4.80
CA LYS A 120 13.91 -4.70 4.57
C LYS A 120 14.62 -6.04 4.71
N TRP A 121 13.89 -7.09 5.00
CA TRP A 121 14.44 -8.41 5.35
C TRP A 121 14.46 -9.40 4.18
N ILE A 122 13.96 -9.03 3.01
CA ILE A 122 14.01 -9.85 1.79
C ILE A 122 15.46 -9.97 1.32
N LYS A 123 15.91 -11.20 1.16
CA LYS A 123 17.24 -11.57 0.64
C LYS A 123 17.15 -12.28 -0.71
N ASP A 124 16.17 -13.19 -0.85
CA ASP A 124 15.93 -13.93 -2.08
C ASP A 124 14.88 -13.22 -2.96
N LYS A 125 15.39 -12.45 -3.93
CA LYS A 125 14.51 -11.76 -4.91
C LYS A 125 13.74 -12.73 -5.80
N ASN A 126 14.28 -13.92 -6.10
CA ASN A 126 13.57 -14.89 -6.95
C ASN A 126 12.40 -15.52 -6.18
N ALA A 127 12.61 -15.84 -4.90
CA ALA A 127 11.51 -16.30 -4.03
C ALA A 127 10.45 -15.21 -3.89
N LEU A 128 10.84 -13.95 -3.68
CA LEU A 128 9.90 -12.83 -3.62
C LEU A 128 9.13 -12.68 -4.94
N TRP A 129 9.79 -12.76 -6.10
CA TRP A 129 9.10 -12.65 -7.39
C TRP A 129 8.01 -13.72 -7.55
N LYS A 130 8.32 -14.97 -7.20
CA LYS A 130 7.35 -16.08 -7.20
C LYS A 130 6.20 -15.83 -6.21
N TYR A 131 6.53 -15.34 -5.02
CA TYR A 131 5.57 -15.00 -3.97
C TYR A 131 4.57 -13.92 -4.39
N LEU A 132 5.00 -12.94 -5.21
CA LEU A 132 4.15 -11.85 -5.66
C LEU A 132 3.16 -12.26 -6.78
N GLN A 133 3.41 -13.36 -7.51
CA GLN A 133 2.58 -13.70 -8.68
C GLN A 133 1.08 -13.88 -8.36
N PRO A 134 0.67 -14.60 -7.29
CA PRO A 134 -0.75 -14.71 -6.95
C PRO A 134 -1.43 -13.35 -6.70
N PHE A 135 -0.70 -12.39 -6.13
CA PHE A 135 -1.24 -11.04 -5.87
C PHE A 135 -1.35 -10.19 -7.15
N PHE A 136 -0.52 -10.44 -8.14
CA PHE A 136 -0.69 -9.86 -9.48
C PHE A 136 -1.92 -10.42 -10.19
N ASP A 137 -2.33 -11.65 -9.89
CA ASP A 137 -3.51 -12.31 -10.46
C ASP A 137 -4.78 -12.05 -9.64
N SER A 138 -4.67 -11.39 -8.49
CA SER A 138 -5.81 -11.05 -7.64
C SER A 138 -6.74 -10.03 -8.32
N ASP A 139 -8.04 -10.17 -8.07
CA ASP A 139 -9.07 -9.22 -8.45
C ASP A 139 -9.32 -8.13 -7.39
N LYS A 140 -8.57 -8.14 -6.28
CA LYS A 140 -8.69 -7.16 -5.20
C LYS A 140 -7.68 -6.02 -5.35
N GLU A 141 -8.18 -4.80 -5.25
CA GLU A 141 -7.40 -3.58 -5.49
C GLU A 141 -6.12 -3.49 -4.67
N PHE A 142 -6.15 -3.78 -3.38
CA PHE A 142 -4.99 -3.62 -2.50
C PHE A 142 -4.05 -4.83 -2.50
N GLU A 143 -4.51 -6.02 -2.83
CA GLU A 143 -3.63 -7.17 -3.09
C GLU A 143 -2.76 -6.91 -4.34
N LEU A 144 -3.39 -6.44 -5.43
CA LEU A 144 -2.64 -6.05 -6.62
C LEU A 144 -1.73 -4.84 -6.36
N ARG A 145 -2.21 -3.82 -5.59
CA ARG A 145 -1.37 -2.69 -5.18
C ARG A 145 -0.14 -3.16 -4.42
N PHE A 146 -0.29 -4.09 -3.49
CA PHE A 146 0.82 -4.69 -2.74
C PHE A 146 1.88 -5.27 -3.68
N ALA A 147 1.47 -6.10 -4.67
CA ALA A 147 2.40 -6.67 -5.65
C ALA A 147 3.15 -5.59 -6.45
N ILE A 148 2.45 -4.54 -6.90
CA ILE A 148 3.03 -3.43 -7.66
C ILE A 148 4.02 -2.64 -6.79
N VAL A 149 3.66 -2.29 -5.55
CA VAL A 149 4.53 -1.49 -4.66
C VAL A 149 5.77 -2.30 -4.24
N MET A 150 5.62 -3.60 -3.95
CA MET A 150 6.76 -4.48 -3.68
C MET A 150 7.68 -4.59 -4.90
N SER A 151 7.11 -4.70 -6.10
CA SER A 151 7.89 -4.70 -7.34
C SER A 151 8.65 -3.39 -7.56
N MET A 152 8.03 -2.25 -7.26
CA MET A 152 8.69 -0.94 -7.29
C MET A 152 9.91 -0.88 -6.36
N ILE A 153 9.83 -1.50 -5.18
CA ILE A 153 10.91 -1.48 -4.18
C ILE A 153 12.07 -2.38 -4.61
N TYR A 154 11.80 -3.58 -5.13
CA TYR A 154 12.79 -4.64 -5.28
C TYR A 154 13.27 -4.91 -6.71
N PHE A 155 12.50 -4.55 -7.75
CA PHE A 155 12.71 -5.01 -9.13
C PHE A 155 12.84 -3.89 -10.18
N LEU A 156 13.22 -2.67 -9.78
CA LEU A 156 13.46 -1.58 -10.71
C LEU A 156 14.93 -1.47 -11.15
N ASP A 157 15.71 -2.54 -11.09
CA ASP A 157 16.98 -2.64 -11.80
C ASP A 157 16.74 -2.95 -13.29
N THR A 158 17.77 -2.72 -14.11
CA THR A 158 17.69 -2.85 -15.58
C THR A 158 17.29 -4.26 -16.02
N ASP A 159 17.74 -5.29 -15.31
CA ASP A 159 17.52 -6.70 -15.67
C ASP A 159 16.11 -7.18 -15.26
N SER A 160 15.58 -6.65 -14.16
CA SER A 160 14.27 -7.03 -13.62
C SER A 160 13.11 -6.28 -14.28
N PHE A 161 13.31 -5.03 -14.71
CA PHE A 161 12.25 -4.16 -15.22
C PHE A 161 11.47 -4.75 -16.41
N PRO A 162 12.07 -5.48 -17.38
CA PRO A 162 11.31 -6.10 -18.48
C PRO A 162 10.27 -7.12 -17.99
N ASN A 163 10.53 -7.82 -16.88
CA ASN A 163 9.55 -8.74 -16.29
C ASN A 163 8.36 -7.98 -15.69
N ILE A 164 8.63 -6.85 -15.03
CA ILE A 164 7.58 -5.97 -14.51
C ILE A 164 6.75 -5.40 -15.67
N ALA A 165 7.40 -4.88 -16.72
CA ALA A 165 6.75 -4.31 -17.89
C ALA A 165 5.75 -5.31 -18.52
N ARG A 166 6.20 -6.54 -18.75
CA ARG A 166 5.32 -7.62 -19.25
C ARG A 166 4.16 -7.91 -18.32
N ARG A 167 4.41 -7.88 -17.01
CA ARG A 167 3.37 -8.12 -16.03
C ARG A 167 2.34 -7.00 -15.98
N LEU A 168 2.77 -5.74 -16.07
CA LEU A 168 1.88 -4.57 -16.16
C LEU A 168 1.01 -4.61 -17.42
N ASP A 169 1.57 -4.98 -18.58
CA ASP A 169 0.83 -5.09 -19.84
C ASP A 169 -0.18 -6.25 -19.85
N SER A 170 -0.03 -7.23 -18.96
CA SER A 170 -0.97 -8.35 -18.82
C SER A 170 -2.13 -8.07 -17.87
N LEU A 171 -2.14 -6.91 -17.19
CA LEU A 171 -3.18 -6.58 -16.22
C LEU A 171 -4.49 -6.18 -16.92
N ASP A 172 -5.56 -6.85 -16.58
CA ASP A 172 -6.92 -6.41 -16.91
C ASP A 172 -7.52 -5.63 -15.73
N LEU A 173 -7.41 -4.30 -15.79
CA LEU A 173 -7.89 -3.42 -14.72
C LEU A 173 -9.43 -3.39 -14.60
N SER A 174 -10.16 -3.89 -15.61
CA SER A 174 -11.64 -3.94 -15.56
C SER A 174 -12.15 -5.04 -14.61
N ARG A 175 -11.32 -6.06 -14.34
CA ARG A 175 -11.65 -7.17 -13.42
C ARG A 175 -11.45 -6.82 -11.96
N ILE A 176 -10.74 -5.73 -11.67
CA ILE A 176 -10.34 -5.41 -10.30
C ILE A 176 -11.51 -4.83 -9.52
N HIS A 177 -11.89 -5.51 -8.46
CA HIS A 177 -12.88 -5.02 -7.52
C HIS A 177 -12.29 -3.91 -6.64
N SER A 178 -12.99 -2.76 -6.57
CA SER A 178 -12.63 -1.61 -5.74
C SER A 178 -13.81 -1.21 -4.86
N GLU A 179 -13.59 -1.14 -3.56
CA GLU A 179 -14.57 -0.62 -2.60
C GLU A 179 -14.64 0.91 -2.59
N TYR A 180 -13.67 1.57 -3.25
CA TYR A 180 -13.65 3.02 -3.40
C TYR A 180 -14.61 3.46 -4.48
N VAL A 181 -15.56 4.31 -4.10
CA VAL A 181 -16.63 4.79 -4.99
C VAL A 181 -16.19 6.02 -5.79
N SER A 182 -16.82 6.25 -6.94
CA SER A 182 -16.59 7.47 -7.71
C SER A 182 -17.16 8.71 -6.98
N PRO A 183 -16.70 9.96 -7.32
CA PRO A 183 -17.25 11.17 -6.72
C PRO A 183 -18.78 11.30 -6.88
N LYS A 184 -19.33 10.83 -8.01
CA LYS A 184 -20.78 10.84 -8.26
C LYS A 184 -21.51 9.88 -7.32
N GLU A 185 -21.03 8.66 -7.17
CA GLU A 185 -21.60 7.68 -6.22
C GLU A 185 -21.45 8.17 -4.78
N ALA A 186 -20.31 8.79 -4.43
CA ALA A 186 -20.08 9.35 -3.10
C ALA A 186 -21.12 10.43 -2.75
N MET A 187 -21.47 11.29 -3.69
CA MET A 187 -22.53 12.29 -3.50
C MET A 187 -23.90 11.64 -3.27
N ILE A 188 -24.23 10.57 -4.00
CA ILE A 188 -25.52 9.88 -3.88
C ILE A 188 -25.64 9.17 -2.51
N CYS A 189 -24.55 8.54 -2.04
CA CYS A 189 -24.57 7.79 -0.77
C CYS A 189 -24.06 8.60 0.45
N GLY A 190 -23.78 9.90 0.30
CA GLY A 190 -23.33 10.77 1.39
C GLY A 190 -21.92 10.45 1.91
N ARG A 191 -21.08 9.79 1.11
CA ARG A 191 -19.71 9.40 1.52
C ARG A 191 -18.72 10.56 1.39
N THR A 192 -17.90 10.76 2.42
CA THR A 192 -16.80 11.75 2.42
C THR A 192 -15.42 11.09 2.34
N THR A 193 -15.32 9.80 2.61
CA THR A 193 -14.11 8.96 2.56
C THR A 193 -14.33 7.79 1.62
N GLY A 194 -13.29 7.05 1.30
CA GLY A 194 -13.38 5.95 0.35
C GLY A 194 -13.70 6.39 -1.08
N VAL A 195 -13.37 7.62 -1.46
CA VAL A 195 -13.70 8.21 -2.77
C VAL A 195 -12.55 8.04 -3.74
N ALA A 196 -12.81 7.42 -4.89
CA ALA A 196 -11.86 7.34 -6.00
C ALA A 196 -11.77 8.70 -6.71
N LYS A 197 -10.57 9.28 -6.75
CA LYS A 197 -10.34 10.61 -7.37
C LYS A 197 -10.16 10.56 -8.89
N GLY A 198 -10.31 9.41 -9.51
CA GLY A 198 -10.17 9.14 -10.94
C GLY A 198 -10.80 7.80 -11.30
N GLU A 199 -10.38 7.24 -12.44
CA GLU A 199 -10.87 5.94 -12.91
C GLU A 199 -10.57 4.81 -11.91
N ARG A 200 -11.53 3.91 -11.72
CA ARG A 200 -11.36 2.73 -10.87
C ARG A 200 -10.66 1.59 -11.66
N PRO A 201 -9.87 0.75 -10.98
CA PRO A 201 -9.43 0.83 -9.58
C PRO A 201 -8.38 1.93 -9.37
N TYR A 202 -8.72 2.98 -8.64
CA TYR A 202 -7.91 4.20 -8.52
C TYR A 202 -6.54 3.94 -7.89
N TYR A 203 -6.47 3.16 -6.82
CA TYR A 203 -5.23 2.95 -6.09
C TYR A 203 -4.26 1.99 -6.80
N VAL A 204 -4.76 1.08 -7.64
CA VAL A 204 -3.91 0.30 -8.57
C VAL A 204 -3.31 1.20 -9.64
N ARG A 205 -4.14 2.03 -10.31
CA ARG A 205 -3.68 2.97 -11.34
C ARG A 205 -2.61 3.94 -10.80
N MET A 206 -2.82 4.43 -9.59
CA MET A 206 -1.84 5.28 -8.89
C MET A 206 -0.55 4.53 -8.53
N ALA A 207 -0.63 3.24 -8.16
CA ALA A 207 0.55 2.43 -7.88
C ALA A 207 1.39 2.20 -9.14
N ILE A 208 0.74 1.88 -10.27
CA ILE A 208 1.42 1.74 -11.58
C ILE A 208 2.11 3.06 -11.95
N ALA A 209 1.39 4.17 -11.86
CA ALA A 209 1.95 5.49 -12.14
C ALA A 209 3.14 5.84 -11.25
N TRP A 210 3.10 5.50 -9.97
CA TRP A 210 4.19 5.71 -9.02
C TRP A 210 5.38 4.79 -9.33
N LEU A 211 5.14 3.52 -9.64
CA LEU A 211 6.18 2.58 -10.07
C LEU A 211 6.92 3.12 -11.30
N LEU A 212 6.20 3.54 -12.34
CA LEU A 212 6.80 4.07 -13.57
C LEU A 212 7.58 5.37 -13.33
N ALA A 213 7.06 6.29 -12.50
CA ALA A 213 7.78 7.51 -12.14
C ALA A 213 9.06 7.20 -11.34
N THR A 214 9.05 6.15 -10.52
CA THR A 214 10.24 5.68 -9.79
C THR A 214 11.22 4.98 -10.74
N ALA A 215 10.72 4.21 -11.71
CA ALA A 215 11.52 3.58 -12.75
C ALA A 215 12.21 4.62 -13.64
N LEU A 216 11.51 5.70 -14.01
CA LEU A 216 12.09 6.81 -14.77
C LEU A 216 13.30 7.44 -14.08
N ALA A 217 13.27 7.55 -12.74
CA ALA A 217 14.40 8.07 -11.97
C ALA A 217 15.62 7.13 -11.96
N LYS A 218 15.41 5.83 -12.18
CA LYS A 218 16.47 4.80 -12.15
C LYS A 218 16.98 4.45 -13.55
N ASN A 219 16.07 4.24 -14.49
CA ASN A 219 16.32 3.74 -15.84
C ASN A 219 15.50 4.56 -16.85
N PRO A 220 15.86 5.82 -17.13
CA PRO A 220 15.02 6.72 -17.94
C PRO A 220 14.76 6.21 -19.35
N ASP A 221 15.78 5.68 -20.05
CA ASP A 221 15.63 5.25 -21.45
C ASP A 221 14.73 4.02 -21.57
N GLN A 222 14.93 3.04 -20.70
CA GLN A 222 14.13 1.81 -20.68
C GLN A 222 12.68 2.11 -20.30
N THR A 223 12.46 3.04 -19.34
CA THR A 223 11.12 3.43 -18.91
C THR A 223 10.39 4.18 -20.02
N ARG A 224 11.05 5.13 -20.70
CA ARG A 224 10.47 5.86 -21.84
C ARG A 224 10.09 4.92 -22.98
N LYS A 225 11.01 4.02 -23.36
CA LYS A 225 10.72 3.02 -24.39
C LYS A 225 9.46 2.22 -24.04
N TYR A 226 9.39 1.71 -22.80
CA TYR A 226 8.21 0.96 -22.35
C TYR A 226 6.92 1.80 -22.42
N VAL A 227 6.94 3.02 -21.85
CA VAL A 227 5.72 3.86 -21.80
C VAL A 227 5.20 4.26 -23.17
N ASN A 228 6.08 4.39 -24.18
CA ASN A 228 5.68 4.69 -25.56
C ASN A 228 5.05 3.48 -26.28
N GLU A 229 5.34 2.26 -25.83
CA GLU A 229 4.90 1.01 -26.49
C GLU A 229 3.89 0.21 -25.62
N CYS A 230 3.64 0.61 -24.37
CA CYS A 230 2.86 -0.15 -23.40
C CYS A 230 1.37 -0.25 -23.74
N LYS A 231 0.73 -1.30 -23.23
CA LYS A 231 -0.71 -1.54 -23.34
C LYS A 231 -1.53 -0.92 -22.20
N LEU A 232 -0.91 -0.09 -21.37
CA LEU A 232 -1.59 0.54 -20.25
C LEU A 232 -2.65 1.56 -20.73
N PRO A 233 -3.77 1.71 -20.00
CA PRO A 233 -4.78 2.73 -20.29
C PRO A 233 -4.18 4.15 -20.30
N GLU A 234 -4.70 5.03 -21.16
CA GLU A 234 -4.21 6.40 -21.31
C GLU A 234 -4.24 7.22 -20.02
N ASP A 235 -5.23 6.98 -19.16
CA ASP A 235 -5.34 7.66 -17.86
C ASP A 235 -4.19 7.26 -16.92
N VAL A 236 -3.72 6.01 -16.96
CA VAL A 236 -2.54 5.55 -16.22
C VAL A 236 -1.28 6.26 -16.72
N VAL A 237 -1.12 6.39 -18.04
CA VAL A 237 0.00 7.13 -18.63
C VAL A 237 -0.05 8.62 -18.25
N ARG A 238 -1.25 9.24 -18.21
CA ARG A 238 -1.42 10.62 -17.71
C ARG A 238 -1.03 10.75 -16.24
N LEU A 239 -1.44 9.80 -15.41
CA LEU A 239 -1.07 9.74 -13.99
C LEU A 239 0.44 9.61 -13.81
N TYR A 240 1.10 8.76 -14.59
CA TYR A 240 2.56 8.64 -14.61
C TYR A 240 3.25 9.96 -14.95
N LYS A 241 2.86 10.63 -16.05
CA LYS A 241 3.41 11.93 -16.44
C LYS A 241 3.25 12.99 -15.34
N ARG A 242 2.11 12.98 -14.65
CA ARG A 242 1.86 13.84 -13.49
C ARG A 242 2.82 13.51 -12.34
N LYS A 243 2.95 12.22 -11.97
CA LYS A 243 3.84 11.76 -10.90
C LYS A 243 5.31 12.04 -11.20
N ALA A 244 5.75 11.90 -12.43
CA ALA A 244 7.10 12.25 -12.84
C ALA A 244 7.40 13.75 -12.62
N ARG A 245 6.44 14.64 -12.93
CA ARG A 245 6.57 16.09 -12.70
C ARG A 245 6.52 16.50 -11.22
N GLU A 246 5.78 15.76 -10.38
CA GLU A 246 5.68 15.99 -8.94
C GLU A 246 6.96 15.59 -8.18
N SER A 247 7.80 14.72 -8.75
CA SER A 247 8.99 14.18 -8.11
C SER A 247 10.22 15.05 -8.34
N PHE A 248 10.93 15.43 -7.28
CA PHE A 248 12.21 16.14 -7.36
C PHE A 248 13.28 15.42 -8.20
N LYS A 249 13.19 14.09 -8.31
CA LYS A 249 14.16 13.28 -9.08
C LYS A 249 13.89 13.26 -10.58
N THR A 250 12.65 13.55 -10.98
CA THR A 250 12.21 13.36 -12.37
C THR A 250 11.48 14.54 -12.96
N ARG A 251 11.23 15.63 -12.20
CA ARG A 251 10.48 16.79 -12.69
C ARG A 251 11.11 17.45 -13.92
N ASP A 252 12.44 17.38 -14.03
CA ASP A 252 13.23 17.96 -15.11
C ASP A 252 13.61 16.90 -16.17
N VAL A 253 13.14 15.64 -16.02
CA VAL A 253 13.34 14.53 -16.97
C VAL A 253 12.12 14.43 -17.87
N ASN A 254 12.34 14.43 -19.20
CA ASN A 254 11.25 14.15 -20.14
C ASN A 254 10.69 12.74 -19.85
N PRO A 255 9.38 12.60 -19.56
CA PRO A 255 8.77 11.30 -19.25
C PRO A 255 8.46 10.43 -20.49
N LEU A 256 8.60 10.97 -21.71
CA LEU A 256 8.38 10.27 -22.98
C LEU A 256 9.61 10.30 -23.87
#